data_6cc34ac7d627a43f605517a2b49b47ef
#
_entry.id   6cc34ac7d627a43f605517a2b49b47ef
#
_cell.length_a   1.000
_cell.length_b   1.000
_cell.length_c   1.000
_cell.angle_alpha   90.00
_cell.angle_beta   90.00
_cell.angle_gamma   90.00
#
_symmetry.space_group_name_H-M   'P 1'
#
loop_
_entity.id
_entity.type
_entity.pdbx_description
1 polymer ?
#
loop_
_entity_poly.entity_id
_entity_poly.type
_entity_poly.pdbx_seq_one_letter_code
_entity_poly.pdbx_strand_id
1 'polypeptide(L)'
;MMKSLKECDGCNKSKIIWKNYGGKKWCKHCWSCHSSNVKQKPTVKTASIRPRSSKKEKLDNIYSQQRKLFLTYKPMCEAHIPGICTQVSTDVHHKKGRLGGNYLDTTSWLSVCRTCHNYIETNPLFAKEEGFSQNRK
;
A
#
# COMPACT_ATOMS: atom_id res chain seq x y z
N MET A 1 -32.45 36.63 -2.40
CA MET A 1 -33.11 35.90 -1.28
C MET A 1 -32.63 36.47 0.04
N MET A 2 -33.50 37.10 0.84
CA MET A 2 -33.17 37.60 2.18
C MET A 2 -33.01 36.38 3.11
N LYS A 3 -31.84 36.26 3.76
CA LYS A 3 -31.62 35.22 4.77
C LYS A 3 -32.45 35.53 6.02
N SER A 4 -33.34 34.64 6.39
CA SER A 4 -34.21 34.82 7.58
C SER A 4 -33.35 34.85 8.87
N LEU A 5 -33.66 35.80 9.76
CA LEU A 5 -33.08 35.87 11.07
C LEU A 5 -33.64 34.73 11.95
N LYS A 6 -32.78 34.03 12.67
CA LYS A 6 -33.16 32.98 13.63
C LYS A 6 -32.44 33.23 14.94
N GLU A 7 -32.97 32.71 16.02
CA GLU A 7 -32.34 32.82 17.34
C GLU A 7 -31.04 32.02 17.40
N CYS A 8 -29.99 32.64 17.94
CA CYS A 8 -28.66 32.05 18.13
C CYS A 8 -28.56 31.49 19.55
N ASP A 9 -28.32 30.20 19.69
CA ASP A 9 -28.22 29.52 21.00
C ASP A 9 -27.01 29.96 21.85
N GLY A 10 -26.08 30.71 21.26
CA GLY A 10 -24.91 31.21 21.99
C GLY A 10 -25.09 32.60 22.61
N CYS A 11 -25.95 33.48 22.03
CA CYS A 11 -26.19 34.83 22.55
C CYS A 11 -27.65 35.19 22.68
N ASN A 12 -28.56 34.26 22.40
CA ASN A 12 -30.02 34.40 22.47
C ASN A 12 -30.57 35.63 21.72
N LYS A 13 -29.91 36.02 20.62
CA LYS A 13 -30.31 37.15 19.78
C LYS A 13 -30.70 36.67 18.38
N SER A 14 -31.68 37.30 17.81
CA SER A 14 -32.08 37.03 16.40
C SER A 14 -31.00 37.51 15.46
N LYS A 15 -30.26 36.57 14.84
CA LYS A 15 -29.17 36.84 13.90
C LYS A 15 -29.21 35.86 12.72
N ILE A 16 -28.42 36.13 11.72
CA ILE A 16 -28.17 35.18 10.63
C ILE A 16 -27.34 34.02 11.21
N ILE A 17 -27.89 32.81 11.12
CA ILE A 17 -27.20 31.61 11.60
C ILE A 17 -26.08 31.27 10.60
N TRP A 18 -24.87 31.14 11.14
CA TRP A 18 -23.67 30.78 10.39
C TRP A 18 -23.47 29.26 10.35
N LYS A 19 -23.72 28.58 11.46
CA LYS A 19 -23.51 27.11 11.57
C LYS A 19 -24.46 26.45 12.57
N ASN A 20 -24.89 25.25 12.21
CA ASN A 20 -25.57 24.33 13.12
C ASN A 20 -24.56 23.27 13.59
N TYR A 21 -24.38 23.10 14.91
CA TYR A 21 -23.46 22.15 15.48
C TYR A 21 -23.96 21.66 16.84
N GLY A 22 -23.96 20.33 17.05
CA GLY A 22 -24.45 19.73 18.29
C GLY A 22 -25.92 20.04 18.59
N GLY A 23 -26.77 20.13 17.54
CA GLY A 23 -28.19 20.51 17.66
C GLY A 23 -28.42 22.00 17.93
N LYS A 24 -27.40 22.83 18.06
CA LYS A 24 -27.47 24.26 18.34
C LYS A 24 -27.17 25.12 17.12
N LYS A 25 -27.79 26.29 17.05
CA LYS A 25 -27.66 27.30 15.97
C LYS A 25 -26.75 28.42 16.43
N TRP A 26 -25.68 28.65 15.69
CA TRP A 26 -24.63 29.60 16.03
C TRP A 26 -24.54 30.74 15.02
N CYS A 27 -24.59 32.00 15.48
CA CYS A 27 -24.19 33.14 14.65
C CYS A 27 -22.66 33.15 14.48
N LYS A 28 -22.15 33.89 13.48
CA LYS A 28 -20.73 33.93 13.15
C LYS A 28 -19.82 34.24 14.38
N HIS A 29 -20.20 35.23 15.19
CA HIS A 29 -19.43 35.61 16.39
C HIS A 29 -19.39 34.51 17.44
N CYS A 30 -20.57 34.01 17.84
CA CYS A 30 -20.67 32.93 18.85
C CYS A 30 -19.99 31.65 18.40
N TRP A 31 -20.07 31.30 17.10
CA TRP A 31 -19.36 30.18 16.53
C TRP A 31 -17.83 30.35 16.63
N SER A 32 -17.30 31.53 16.32
CA SER A 32 -15.87 31.82 16.45
C SER A 32 -15.36 31.57 17.89
N CYS A 33 -16.07 32.11 18.89
CA CYS A 33 -15.72 31.87 20.29
C CYS A 33 -15.86 30.40 20.70
N HIS A 34 -16.92 29.73 20.27
CA HIS A 34 -17.14 28.32 20.56
C HIS A 34 -16.08 27.42 19.90
N SER A 35 -15.75 27.67 18.63
CA SER A 35 -14.77 26.87 17.89
C SER A 35 -13.36 27.01 18.44
N SER A 36 -13.00 28.16 19.02
CA SER A 36 -11.71 28.36 19.71
C SER A 36 -11.59 27.53 20.99
N ASN A 37 -12.73 27.26 21.66
CA ASN A 37 -12.77 26.47 22.90
C ASN A 37 -13.01 24.97 22.68
N VAL A 38 -13.39 24.55 21.49
CA VAL A 38 -13.48 23.11 21.16
C VAL A 38 -12.06 22.58 21.03
N LYS A 39 -11.62 21.82 22.03
CA LYS A 39 -10.33 21.09 21.96
C LYS A 39 -10.31 20.28 20.66
N GLN A 40 -9.40 20.59 19.77
CA GLN A 40 -9.19 19.80 18.56
C GLN A 40 -8.95 18.35 18.99
N LYS A 41 -9.71 17.41 18.41
CA LYS A 41 -9.39 15.99 18.58
C LYS A 41 -7.90 15.82 18.30
N PRO A 42 -7.16 15.12 19.20
CA PRO A 42 -5.74 14.88 18.95
C PRO A 42 -5.61 14.26 17.55
N THR A 43 -4.91 14.94 16.67
CA THR A 43 -4.52 14.37 15.38
C THR A 43 -3.74 13.12 15.69
N VAL A 44 -4.29 11.96 15.32
CA VAL A 44 -3.56 10.69 15.44
C VAL A 44 -2.28 10.89 14.65
N LYS A 45 -1.16 10.98 15.37
CA LYS A 45 0.15 11.00 14.73
C LYS A 45 0.28 9.67 14.00
N THR A 46 0.15 9.68 12.67
CA THR A 46 0.45 8.52 11.86
C THR A 46 1.88 8.10 12.19
N ALA A 47 2.01 6.91 12.78
CA ALA A 47 3.33 6.38 13.11
C ALA A 47 4.13 6.34 11.80
N SER A 48 5.29 6.97 11.76
CA SER A 48 6.17 6.91 10.61
C SER A 48 6.55 5.45 10.40
N ILE A 49 6.53 5.00 9.13
CA ILE A 49 6.99 3.67 8.77
C ILE A 49 8.44 3.55 9.24
N ARG A 50 8.74 2.54 10.06
CA ARG A 50 10.11 2.33 10.57
C ARG A 50 11.08 2.18 9.40
N PRO A 51 12.24 2.86 9.41
CA PRO A 51 13.25 2.66 8.39
C PRO A 51 13.70 1.20 8.38
N ARG A 52 14.13 0.72 7.20
CA ARG A 52 14.65 -0.65 7.06
C ARG A 52 15.86 -0.86 7.97
N SER A 53 15.97 -2.04 8.57
CA SER A 53 17.16 -2.37 9.36
C SER A 53 18.39 -2.45 8.43
N SER A 54 19.55 -2.07 8.92
CA SER A 54 20.82 -2.15 8.18
C SER A 54 21.14 -3.58 7.68
N LYS A 55 20.72 -4.59 8.43
CA LYS A 55 20.82 -6.01 8.01
C LYS A 55 19.95 -6.27 6.76
N LYS A 56 18.72 -5.78 6.73
CA LYS A 56 17.83 -5.94 5.57
C LYS A 56 18.34 -5.19 4.35
N GLU A 57 18.88 -4.01 4.54
CA GLU A 57 19.47 -3.20 3.46
C GLU A 57 20.65 -3.91 2.79
N LYS A 58 21.56 -4.51 3.59
CA LYS A 58 22.66 -5.32 3.05
C LYS A 58 22.17 -6.51 2.22
N LEU A 59 21.15 -7.23 2.71
CA LEU A 59 20.55 -8.34 1.97
C LEU A 59 19.87 -7.88 0.67
N ASP A 60 19.18 -6.75 0.68
CA ASP A 60 18.54 -6.19 -0.51
C ASP A 60 19.57 -5.75 -1.57
N ASN A 61 20.73 -5.25 -1.14
CA ASN A 61 21.83 -4.90 -2.05
C ASN A 61 22.43 -6.16 -2.72
N ILE A 62 22.68 -7.24 -1.94
CA ILE A 62 23.14 -8.53 -2.48
C ILE A 62 22.09 -9.09 -3.45
N TYR A 63 20.83 -9.12 -3.06
CA TYR A 63 19.73 -9.56 -3.92
C TYR A 63 19.68 -8.81 -5.24
N SER A 64 19.81 -7.48 -5.20
CA SER A 64 19.75 -6.64 -6.38
C SER A 64 20.86 -6.96 -7.38
N GLN A 65 22.07 -7.23 -6.89
CA GLN A 65 23.20 -7.64 -7.73
C GLN A 65 22.97 -9.03 -8.33
N GLN A 66 22.62 -10.01 -7.50
CA GLN A 66 22.37 -11.38 -7.95
C GLN A 66 21.19 -11.45 -8.93
N ARG A 67 20.12 -10.69 -8.69
CA ARG A 67 18.97 -10.60 -9.60
C ARG A 67 19.39 -10.11 -10.99
N LYS A 68 20.23 -9.08 -11.07
CA LYS A 68 20.71 -8.58 -12.36
C LYS A 68 21.49 -9.64 -13.12
N LEU A 69 22.43 -10.30 -12.47
CA LEU A 69 23.21 -11.39 -13.05
C LEU A 69 22.31 -12.54 -13.50
N PHE A 70 21.37 -12.98 -12.65
CA PHE A 70 20.46 -14.07 -12.96
C PHE A 70 19.63 -13.79 -14.22
N LEU A 71 19.06 -12.58 -14.36
CA LEU A 71 18.28 -12.20 -15.53
C LEU A 71 19.15 -12.01 -16.79
N THR A 72 20.43 -11.67 -16.63
CA THR A 72 21.38 -11.64 -17.76
C THR A 72 21.67 -13.04 -18.29
N TYR A 73 21.81 -14.04 -17.42
CA TYR A 73 22.02 -15.44 -17.81
C TYR A 73 20.74 -16.11 -18.31
N LYS A 74 19.57 -15.68 -17.83
CA LYS A 74 18.26 -16.23 -18.20
C LYS A 74 17.35 -15.14 -18.75
N PRO A 75 17.60 -14.65 -19.96
CA PRO A 75 16.86 -13.53 -20.54
C PRO A 75 15.44 -13.91 -20.98
N MET A 76 15.14 -15.21 -21.10
CA MET A 76 13.84 -15.70 -21.53
C MET A 76 12.97 -16.11 -20.34
N CYS A 77 11.65 -15.90 -20.49
CA CYS A 77 10.66 -16.30 -19.50
C CYS A 77 10.57 -17.82 -19.42
N GLU A 78 10.92 -18.43 -18.30
CA GLU A 78 10.87 -19.89 -18.12
C GLU A 78 9.44 -20.44 -17.89
N ALA A 79 8.49 -19.58 -17.48
CA ALA A 79 7.12 -20.03 -17.22
C ALA A 79 6.30 -20.25 -18.50
N HIS A 80 6.59 -19.52 -19.58
CA HIS A 80 5.96 -19.66 -20.90
C HIS A 80 4.44 -19.89 -20.88
N ILE A 81 3.69 -19.19 -20.00
CA ILE A 81 2.23 -19.40 -19.89
C ILE A 81 1.55 -18.99 -21.20
N PRO A 82 0.82 -19.92 -21.88
CA PRO A 82 0.19 -19.65 -23.16
C PRO A 82 -0.77 -18.45 -23.12
N GLY A 83 -0.77 -17.64 -24.16
CA GLY A 83 -1.69 -16.52 -24.33
C GLY A 83 -1.33 -15.23 -23.57
N ILE A 84 -0.41 -15.30 -22.58
CA ILE A 84 -0.02 -14.13 -21.78
C ILE A 84 1.48 -13.87 -21.72
N CYS A 85 2.30 -14.86 -22.09
CA CYS A 85 3.76 -14.73 -22.01
C CYS A 85 4.32 -13.73 -23.01
N THR A 86 5.10 -12.74 -22.55
CA THR A 86 5.82 -11.78 -23.39
C THR A 86 7.22 -12.24 -23.77
N GLN A 87 7.59 -13.48 -23.47
CA GLN A 87 8.85 -14.16 -23.74
C GLN A 87 10.07 -13.61 -22.99
N VAL A 88 10.26 -12.30 -22.92
CA VAL A 88 11.43 -11.68 -22.26
C VAL A 88 11.23 -11.64 -20.75
N SER A 89 12.21 -12.15 -19.99
CA SER A 89 12.18 -12.12 -18.53
C SER A 89 12.52 -10.73 -18.00
N THR A 90 11.70 -10.22 -17.09
CA THR A 90 11.91 -8.93 -16.41
C THR A 90 11.96 -9.09 -14.89
N ASP A 91 11.45 -10.19 -14.39
CA ASP A 91 11.28 -10.44 -12.97
C ASP A 91 11.82 -11.80 -12.53
N VAL A 92 12.15 -11.88 -11.26
CA VAL A 92 12.51 -13.13 -10.59
C VAL A 92 11.37 -13.55 -9.68
N HIS A 93 10.82 -14.73 -9.95
CA HIS A 93 9.85 -15.37 -9.08
C HIS A 93 10.56 -16.37 -8.15
N HIS A 94 10.21 -16.36 -6.85
CA HIS A 94 10.78 -17.24 -5.84
C HIS A 94 9.84 -18.41 -5.58
N LYS A 95 10.12 -19.58 -6.11
CA LYS A 95 9.28 -20.79 -5.98
C LYS A 95 8.98 -21.16 -4.51
N LYS A 96 9.96 -20.95 -3.60
CA LYS A 96 9.84 -21.22 -2.16
C LYS A 96 9.47 -19.99 -1.32
N GLY A 97 9.17 -18.85 -1.98
CA GLY A 97 8.94 -17.57 -1.33
C GLY A 97 10.25 -16.91 -0.87
N ARG A 98 10.13 -15.77 -0.16
CA ARG A 98 11.27 -14.89 0.19
C ARG A 98 11.66 -14.92 1.66
N LEU A 99 11.31 -15.95 2.42
CA LEU A 99 11.62 -16.02 3.85
C LEU A 99 12.98 -16.68 4.10
N GLY A 100 13.74 -16.11 5.04
CA GLY A 100 15.02 -16.66 5.48
C GLY A 100 16.03 -16.79 4.34
N GLY A 101 16.69 -17.95 4.27
CA GLY A 101 17.69 -18.28 3.26
C GLY A 101 17.15 -18.33 1.83
N ASN A 102 15.85 -18.59 1.65
CA ASN A 102 15.23 -18.68 0.34
C ASN A 102 15.29 -17.35 -0.46
N TYR A 103 15.51 -16.23 0.24
CA TYR A 103 15.58 -14.91 -0.39
C TYR A 103 16.75 -14.78 -1.38
N LEU A 104 17.89 -15.39 -1.07
CA LEU A 104 19.09 -15.38 -1.91
C LEU A 104 19.38 -16.74 -2.57
N ASP A 105 18.52 -17.73 -2.37
CA ASP A 105 18.66 -19.07 -2.98
C ASP A 105 18.28 -19.02 -4.47
N THR A 106 19.27 -18.81 -5.32
CA THR A 106 19.08 -18.74 -6.78
C THR A 106 18.60 -20.05 -7.40
N THR A 107 18.74 -21.21 -6.71
CA THR A 107 18.24 -22.51 -7.21
C THR A 107 16.72 -22.59 -7.19
N SER A 108 16.09 -21.82 -6.30
CA SER A 108 14.64 -21.69 -6.19
C SER A 108 14.06 -20.53 -7.02
N TRP A 109 14.89 -19.82 -7.76
CA TRP A 109 14.47 -18.70 -8.59
C TRP A 109 13.97 -19.19 -9.96
N LEU A 110 13.02 -18.44 -10.51
CA LEU A 110 12.48 -18.63 -11.86
C LEU A 110 12.52 -17.28 -12.58
N SER A 111 13.08 -17.24 -13.78
CA SER A 111 13.06 -16.04 -14.62
C SER A 111 11.70 -15.93 -15.30
N VAL A 112 10.98 -14.83 -15.12
CA VAL A 112 9.63 -14.68 -15.64
C VAL A 112 9.41 -13.28 -16.22
N CYS A 113 8.53 -13.19 -17.21
CA CYS A 113 8.01 -11.89 -17.65
C CYS A 113 6.97 -11.38 -16.64
N ARG A 114 6.70 -10.08 -16.64
CA ARG A 114 5.76 -9.45 -15.69
C ARG A 114 4.37 -10.06 -15.72
N THR A 115 3.86 -10.37 -16.90
CA THR A 115 2.51 -10.95 -17.07
C THR A 115 2.42 -12.37 -16.50
N CYS A 116 3.40 -13.25 -16.79
CA CYS A 116 3.47 -14.57 -16.19
C CYS A 116 3.67 -14.51 -14.67
N HIS A 117 4.51 -13.59 -14.17
CA HIS A 117 4.70 -13.40 -12.73
C HIS A 117 3.40 -13.06 -12.02
N ASN A 118 2.65 -12.10 -12.54
CA ASN A 118 1.35 -11.71 -11.97
C ASN A 118 0.36 -12.87 -12.01
N TYR A 119 0.33 -13.64 -13.09
CA TYR A 119 -0.57 -14.80 -13.22
C TYR A 119 -0.25 -15.88 -12.20
N ILE A 120 1.03 -16.20 -11.99
CA ILE A 120 1.49 -17.16 -10.98
C ILE A 120 1.06 -16.72 -9.56
N GLU A 121 1.19 -15.42 -9.24
CA GLU A 121 0.82 -14.91 -7.92
C GLU A 121 -0.70 -14.88 -7.68
N THR A 122 -1.50 -14.66 -8.73
CA THR A 122 -2.97 -14.62 -8.62
C THR A 122 -3.63 -16.00 -8.72
N ASN A 123 -2.90 -17.03 -9.22
CA ASN A 123 -3.40 -18.38 -9.41
C ASN A 123 -2.57 -19.42 -8.64
N PRO A 124 -2.67 -19.50 -7.31
CA PRO A 124 -1.79 -20.33 -6.49
C PRO A 124 -1.96 -21.84 -6.70
N LEU A 125 -3.13 -22.32 -7.12
CA LEU A 125 -3.35 -23.73 -7.45
C LEU A 125 -2.58 -24.10 -8.71
N PHE A 126 -2.78 -23.35 -9.78
CA PHE A 126 -2.02 -23.49 -11.03
C PHE A 126 -0.50 -23.42 -10.78
N ALA A 127 -0.06 -22.45 -9.99
CA ALA A 127 1.36 -22.28 -9.68
C ALA A 127 1.98 -23.51 -8.96
N LYS A 128 1.20 -24.25 -8.16
CA LYS A 128 1.63 -25.48 -7.52
C LYS A 128 1.64 -26.66 -8.47
N GLU A 129 0.62 -26.81 -9.28
CA GLU A 129 0.48 -27.89 -10.28
C GLU A 129 1.62 -27.84 -11.30
N GLU A 130 1.96 -26.66 -11.79
CA GLU A 130 3.06 -26.42 -12.73
C GLU A 130 4.45 -26.38 -12.07
N GLY A 131 4.54 -26.49 -10.74
CA GLY A 131 5.79 -26.46 -9.99
C GLY A 131 6.45 -25.07 -9.89
N PHE A 132 5.71 -24.00 -10.24
CA PHE A 132 6.17 -22.62 -10.08
C PHE A 132 6.12 -22.17 -8.62
N SER A 133 5.33 -22.81 -7.78
CA SER A 133 5.27 -22.56 -6.34
C SER A 133 5.46 -23.86 -5.56
N GLN A 134 6.35 -23.83 -4.57
CA GLN A 134 6.67 -24.99 -3.74
C GLN A 134 6.33 -24.71 -2.27
N ASN A 135 6.03 -25.78 -1.53
CA ASN A 135 5.80 -25.65 -0.09
C ASN A 135 7.08 -25.19 0.61
N ARG A 136 6.92 -24.25 1.53
CA ARG A 136 8.00 -23.83 2.40
C ARG A 136 8.33 -24.97 3.37
N LYS A 137 9.54 -25.45 3.34
CA LYS A 137 10.10 -26.31 4.38
C LYS A 137 10.80 -25.44 5.42
#